data_d4c998144c8605af954a9081557726fc
#
_entry.id   d4c998144c8605af954a9081557726fc
#
_cell.length_a   1.000
_cell.length_b   1.000
_cell.length_c   1.000
_cell.angle_alpha   90.00
_cell.angle_beta   90.00
_cell.angle_gamma   90.00
#
_symmetry.space_group_name_H-M   'P 1'
#
loop_
_entity.id
_entity.type
_entity.pdbx_description
1 polymer ?
#
loop_
_entity_poly.entity_id
_entity_poly.type
_entity_poly.pdbx_seq_one_letter_code
_entity_poly.pdbx_strand_id
1 'polypeptide(L)'
;MFRMSHHVRLHPGGETFEVLDDEPVLAAGLRAGLHLPHSCRGGSCGACEARIIRGQVSYPGGLPPGITAEEAAAGRALLCQARATADLTLEARALTVPEEVRIRRLPCRVEAHERLSHDVVRLVVKLPALEPFVFLAGQYVDFLLAGGRRRSYSIASPPHQAEHLELHVRKVEGGVFTTQVFEQLAERALLRIEGPLGGFWLREDDTRPAVMVAGGTGFAPIKSMLQHMMHVGSSRPVHFYWGVRRPRDLYEGELVARWAAQHDWLTFTPVMSEALPEDAWEGRRGWVHEAVLADFPSLADVDVYAAGPPPMIGVIQELFPAHGLVQGRLYFDSFEFSTPAD
;
A
#
# COMPACT_ATOMS: atom_id res chain seq x y z
N MET A 1 5.29 -18.81 32.54
CA MET A 1 4.16 -17.89 32.40
C MET A 1 3.39 -18.39 31.20
N PHE A 2 2.21 -18.99 31.35
CA PHE A 2 1.38 -19.42 30.23
C PHE A 2 0.92 -18.16 29.50
N ARG A 3 1.31 -18.01 28.25
CA ARG A 3 0.69 -16.99 27.38
C ARG A 3 -0.74 -17.45 27.12
N MET A 4 -1.70 -16.62 27.49
CA MET A 4 -3.08 -16.86 27.06
C MET A 4 -3.17 -16.60 25.56
N SER A 5 -4.00 -17.35 24.90
CA SER A 5 -4.27 -17.18 23.47
C SER A 5 -5.76 -17.31 23.24
N HIS A 6 -6.25 -16.68 22.17
CA HIS A 6 -7.62 -16.72 21.76
C HIS A 6 -7.72 -17.28 20.35
N HIS A 7 -8.79 -18.02 20.07
CA HIS A 7 -9.07 -18.53 18.73
C HIS A 7 -9.90 -17.53 17.94
N VAL A 8 -9.48 -17.29 16.71
CA VAL A 8 -10.21 -16.45 15.75
C VAL A 8 -10.70 -17.31 14.61
N ARG A 9 -11.98 -17.14 14.25
CA ARG A 9 -12.60 -17.77 13.07
C ARG A 9 -13.11 -16.69 12.13
N LEU A 10 -12.78 -16.81 10.86
CA LEU A 10 -13.31 -15.96 9.79
C LEU A 10 -14.64 -16.52 9.25
N HIS A 11 -15.56 -15.64 8.96
CA HIS A 11 -16.85 -15.97 8.36
C HIS A 11 -17.01 -15.13 7.07
N PRO A 12 -17.48 -15.72 5.96
CA PRO A 12 -17.95 -17.09 5.78
C PRO A 12 -16.86 -18.12 5.45
N GLY A 13 -15.57 -17.72 5.26
CA GLY A 13 -14.48 -18.58 4.77
C GLY A 13 -14.21 -19.81 5.67
N GLY A 14 -14.34 -19.64 6.98
CA GLY A 14 -14.14 -20.71 7.96
C GLY A 14 -12.69 -20.90 8.41
N GLU A 15 -11.74 -20.13 7.87
CA GLU A 15 -10.33 -20.15 8.27
C GLU A 15 -10.22 -19.81 9.77
N THR A 16 -9.25 -20.45 10.43
CA THR A 16 -9.01 -20.27 11.87
C THR A 16 -7.54 -19.99 12.14
N PHE A 17 -7.27 -19.16 13.14
CA PHE A 17 -5.92 -18.89 13.61
C PHE A 17 -5.92 -18.53 15.11
N GLU A 18 -4.75 -18.59 15.71
CA GLU A 18 -4.53 -18.28 17.13
C GLU A 18 -3.92 -16.89 17.27
N VAL A 19 -4.49 -16.07 18.17
CA VAL A 19 -4.01 -14.74 18.55
C VAL A 19 -3.44 -14.81 19.96
N LEU A 20 -2.21 -14.32 20.15
CA LEU A 20 -1.57 -14.20 21.46
C LEU A 20 -2.01 -12.89 22.15
N ASP A 21 -2.02 -12.87 23.48
CA ASP A 21 -2.54 -11.73 24.27
C ASP A 21 -2.05 -10.34 23.85
N ASP A 22 -0.79 -10.24 23.45
CA ASP A 22 -0.14 -8.94 23.19
C ASP A 22 -0.02 -8.60 21.69
N GLU A 23 -0.63 -9.39 20.79
CA GLU A 23 -0.55 -9.11 19.36
C GLU A 23 -1.87 -8.60 18.76
N PRO A 24 -1.83 -7.72 17.74
CA PRO A 24 -3.02 -7.37 16.98
C PRO A 24 -3.58 -8.59 16.24
N VAL A 25 -4.92 -8.64 16.10
CA VAL A 25 -5.60 -9.71 15.36
C VAL A 25 -5.07 -9.84 13.94
N LEU A 26 -4.83 -8.71 13.24
CA LEU A 26 -4.22 -8.72 11.91
C LEU A 26 -2.83 -9.37 11.90
N ALA A 27 -1.98 -9.03 12.88
CA ALA A 27 -0.62 -9.58 12.93
C ALA A 27 -0.64 -11.10 13.14
N ALA A 28 -1.55 -11.60 13.97
CA ALA A 28 -1.77 -13.02 14.19
C ALA A 28 -2.22 -13.74 12.91
N GLY A 29 -3.19 -13.15 12.17
CA GLY A 29 -3.64 -13.70 10.89
C GLY A 29 -2.50 -13.78 9.86
N LEU A 30 -1.72 -12.70 9.72
CA LEU A 30 -0.55 -12.66 8.82
C LEU A 30 0.52 -13.68 9.26
N ARG A 31 0.77 -13.83 10.55
CA ARG A 31 1.68 -14.86 11.10
C ARG A 31 1.21 -16.28 10.80
N ALA A 32 -0.09 -16.49 10.77
CA ALA A 32 -0.70 -17.76 10.35
C ALA A 32 -0.72 -17.98 8.82
N GLY A 33 -0.16 -17.05 8.05
CA GLY A 33 -0.11 -17.13 6.59
C GLY A 33 -1.39 -16.68 5.88
N LEU A 34 -2.36 -16.10 6.59
CA LEU A 34 -3.58 -15.59 5.99
C LEU A 34 -3.37 -14.16 5.48
N HIS A 35 -3.69 -13.93 4.21
CA HIS A 35 -3.66 -12.60 3.62
C HIS A 35 -4.97 -11.86 3.93
N LEU A 36 -5.03 -11.21 5.09
CA LEU A 36 -6.18 -10.37 5.46
C LEU A 36 -6.08 -8.99 4.79
N PRO A 37 -7.20 -8.35 4.41
CA PRO A 37 -7.19 -6.99 3.89
C PRO A 37 -6.49 -6.03 4.84
N HIS A 38 -5.53 -5.27 4.37
CA HIS A 38 -4.85 -4.24 5.14
C HIS A 38 -3.99 -3.33 4.25
N SER A 39 -3.69 -2.12 4.75
CA SER A 39 -2.74 -1.17 4.16
C SER A 39 -1.90 -0.54 5.28
N CYS A 40 -2.28 0.60 5.83
CA CYS A 40 -1.50 1.45 6.73
C CYS A 40 -1.00 0.77 8.01
N ARG A 41 -1.77 -0.17 8.57
CA ARG A 41 -1.56 -0.85 9.86
C ARG A 41 -1.49 0.09 11.08
N GLY A 42 -1.64 1.40 10.86
CA GLY A 42 -1.68 2.45 11.90
C GLY A 42 -3.07 2.73 12.47
N GLY A 43 -4.12 2.13 11.88
CA GLY A 43 -5.49 2.30 12.37
C GLY A 43 -6.23 3.52 11.81
N SER A 44 -5.75 4.13 10.71
CA SER A 44 -6.35 5.33 10.13
C SER A 44 -7.16 5.06 8.85
N CYS A 45 -6.73 4.09 8.01
CA CYS A 45 -7.23 3.96 6.64
C CYS A 45 -8.49 3.09 6.47
N GLY A 46 -8.88 2.33 7.49
CA GLY A 46 -10.05 1.44 7.42
C GLY A 46 -9.86 0.13 6.66
N ALA A 47 -8.75 -0.09 5.90
CA ALA A 47 -8.57 -1.25 5.03
C ALA A 47 -8.63 -2.62 5.75
N CYS A 48 -8.37 -2.66 7.05
CA CYS A 48 -8.41 -3.88 7.87
C CYS A 48 -9.68 -3.99 8.73
N GLU A 49 -10.73 -3.26 8.34
CA GLU A 49 -11.98 -3.31 9.07
C GLU A 49 -12.67 -4.67 8.93
N ALA A 50 -13.22 -5.14 10.03
CA ALA A 50 -14.06 -6.33 10.08
C ALA A 50 -15.19 -6.13 11.08
N ARG A 51 -16.29 -6.88 10.92
CA ARG A 51 -17.38 -6.91 11.87
C ARG A 51 -17.20 -8.08 12.84
N ILE A 52 -17.32 -7.82 14.13
CA ILE A 52 -17.31 -8.84 15.17
C ILE A 52 -18.70 -9.48 15.24
N ILE A 53 -18.78 -10.76 14.88
CA ILE A 53 -20.01 -11.56 15.02
C ILE A 53 -20.12 -12.11 16.44
N ARG A 54 -18.98 -12.52 17.02
CA ARG A 54 -18.88 -13.07 18.38
C ARG A 54 -17.54 -12.72 18.99
N GLY A 55 -17.52 -12.49 20.32
CA GLY A 55 -16.34 -12.17 21.10
C GLY A 55 -16.16 -10.68 21.31
N GLN A 56 -15.01 -10.28 21.79
CA GLN A 56 -14.69 -8.88 22.11
C GLN A 56 -13.23 -8.56 21.82
N VAL A 57 -12.99 -7.31 21.49
CA VAL A 57 -11.63 -6.76 21.30
C VAL A 57 -11.41 -5.56 22.21
N SER A 58 -10.15 -5.25 22.48
CA SER A 58 -9.70 -4.03 23.15
C SER A 58 -8.72 -3.25 22.26
N TYR A 59 -8.57 -1.98 22.57
CA TYR A 59 -7.58 -1.09 21.96
C TYR A 59 -6.71 -0.49 23.07
N PRO A 60 -5.58 -1.11 23.42
CA PRO A 60 -4.72 -0.62 24.51
C PRO A 60 -4.21 0.80 24.33
N GLY A 61 -4.04 1.25 23.08
CA GLY A 61 -3.66 2.62 22.72
C GLY A 61 -4.82 3.61 22.59
N GLY A 62 -6.03 3.21 22.99
CA GLY A 62 -7.26 3.97 22.69
C GLY A 62 -7.88 3.62 21.34
N LEU A 63 -9.08 4.14 21.08
CA LEU A 63 -9.78 3.91 19.82
C LEU A 63 -8.99 4.53 18.65
N PRO A 64 -8.65 3.75 17.61
CA PRO A 64 -7.86 4.27 16.51
C PRO A 64 -8.68 5.26 15.65
N PRO A 65 -8.02 6.24 14.97
CA PRO A 65 -8.71 7.34 14.30
C PRO A 65 -9.58 6.92 13.10
N GLY A 66 -9.35 5.75 12.53
CA GLY A 66 -10.11 5.25 11.37
C GLY A 66 -11.42 4.54 11.72
N ILE A 67 -11.87 4.60 13.00
CA ILE A 67 -13.16 4.05 13.43
C ILE A 67 -13.75 4.94 14.53
N THR A 68 -15.03 5.23 14.43
CA THR A 68 -15.76 6.00 15.44
C THR A 68 -16.20 5.13 16.62
N ALA A 69 -16.52 5.77 17.75
CA ALA A 69 -17.07 5.06 18.92
C ALA A 69 -18.42 4.39 18.61
N GLU A 70 -19.24 4.99 17.75
CA GLU A 70 -20.52 4.43 17.32
C GLU A 70 -20.33 3.17 16.47
N GLU A 71 -19.38 3.19 15.53
CA GLU A 71 -19.04 2.03 14.70
C GLU A 71 -18.46 0.89 15.54
N ALA A 72 -17.57 1.21 16.49
CA ALA A 72 -17.03 0.21 17.42
C ALA A 72 -18.14 -0.41 18.28
N ALA A 73 -19.08 0.40 18.77
CA ALA A 73 -20.25 -0.07 19.51
C ALA A 73 -21.21 -0.92 18.65
N ALA A 74 -21.25 -0.67 17.34
CA ALA A 74 -21.98 -1.48 16.35
C ALA A 74 -21.24 -2.79 15.98
N GLY A 75 -20.09 -3.09 16.61
CA GLY A 75 -19.33 -4.32 16.42
C GLY A 75 -18.32 -4.26 15.27
N ARG A 76 -17.99 -3.08 14.74
CA ARG A 76 -16.90 -2.94 13.77
C ARG A 76 -15.54 -2.87 14.49
N ALA A 77 -14.49 -3.38 13.89
CA ALA A 77 -13.15 -3.36 14.46
C ALA A 77 -12.07 -3.18 13.39
N LEU A 78 -11.01 -2.42 13.72
CA LEU A 78 -9.81 -2.33 12.92
C LEU A 78 -8.79 -3.37 13.40
N LEU A 79 -8.65 -4.47 12.66
CA LEU A 79 -7.87 -5.64 13.07
C LEU A 79 -6.39 -5.34 13.29
N CYS A 80 -5.84 -4.30 12.68
CA CYS A 80 -4.45 -3.90 12.83
C CYS A 80 -4.11 -3.33 14.22
N GLN A 81 -5.13 -2.85 14.97
CA GLN A 81 -4.97 -2.27 16.31
C GLN A 81 -5.75 -3.05 17.39
N ALA A 82 -6.74 -3.86 16.96
CA ALA A 82 -7.56 -4.65 17.85
C ALA A 82 -6.79 -5.79 18.52
N ARG A 83 -6.95 -5.96 19.83
CA ARG A 83 -6.49 -7.10 20.61
C ARG A 83 -7.67 -7.98 20.99
N ALA A 84 -7.57 -9.27 20.77
CA ALA A 84 -8.61 -10.20 21.22
C ALA A 84 -8.62 -10.27 22.76
N THR A 85 -9.81 -10.19 23.37
CA THR A 85 -10.02 -10.40 24.81
C THR A 85 -10.84 -11.65 25.10
N ALA A 86 -11.30 -12.32 24.06
CA ALA A 86 -12.01 -13.59 24.04
C ALA A 86 -11.86 -14.22 22.66
N ASP A 87 -12.30 -15.48 22.50
CA ASP A 87 -12.41 -16.10 21.19
C ASP A 87 -13.30 -15.26 20.27
N LEU A 88 -12.87 -15.08 19.02
CA LEU A 88 -13.53 -14.19 18.04
C LEU A 88 -14.15 -15.00 16.88
N THR A 89 -15.29 -14.53 16.42
CA THR A 89 -15.78 -14.81 15.07
C THR A 89 -15.91 -13.47 14.35
N LEU A 90 -15.21 -13.33 13.23
CA LEU A 90 -15.13 -12.10 12.46
C LEU A 90 -15.79 -12.27 11.10
N GLU A 91 -16.64 -11.34 10.71
CA GLU A 91 -17.08 -11.23 9.31
C GLU A 91 -15.98 -10.56 8.52
N ALA A 92 -15.09 -11.38 7.97
CA ALA A 92 -13.96 -11.00 7.15
C ALA A 92 -13.61 -12.17 6.21
N ARG A 93 -13.01 -11.84 5.08
CA ARG A 93 -12.50 -12.86 4.15
C ARG A 93 -11.00 -12.70 4.00
N ALA A 94 -10.29 -13.81 4.06
CA ALA A 94 -8.91 -13.82 3.60
C ALA A 94 -8.90 -13.53 2.08
N LEU A 95 -7.91 -12.76 1.66
CA LEU A 95 -7.69 -12.46 0.26
C LEU A 95 -7.16 -13.72 -0.43
N THR A 96 -7.74 -14.09 -1.55
CA THR A 96 -7.24 -15.18 -2.37
C THR A 96 -5.98 -14.73 -3.11
N VAL A 97 -4.88 -15.37 -2.81
CA VAL A 97 -3.58 -15.16 -3.49
C VAL A 97 -3.05 -16.50 -3.97
N PRO A 98 -2.18 -16.54 -5.00
CA PRO A 98 -1.48 -17.78 -5.39
C PRO A 98 -0.73 -18.40 -4.19
N GLU A 99 -0.67 -19.73 -4.13
CA GLU A 99 -0.05 -20.45 -2.99
C GLU A 99 1.44 -20.12 -2.81
N GLU A 100 2.09 -19.69 -3.88
CA GLU A 100 3.49 -19.29 -3.91
C GLU A 100 3.74 -17.93 -3.23
N VAL A 101 2.70 -17.10 -3.10
CA VAL A 101 2.78 -15.78 -2.44
C VAL A 101 2.74 -15.97 -0.93
N ARG A 102 3.91 -16.18 -0.33
CA ARG A 102 4.08 -16.46 1.10
C ARG A 102 4.80 -15.33 1.82
N ILE A 103 4.24 -14.90 2.94
CA ILE A 103 4.89 -13.91 3.82
C ILE A 103 6.13 -14.53 4.43
N ARG A 104 7.30 -13.94 4.18
CA ARG A 104 8.59 -14.44 4.68
C ARG A 104 9.45 -13.31 5.26
N ARG A 105 10.32 -13.69 6.17
CA ARG A 105 11.39 -12.80 6.66
C ARG A 105 12.70 -13.19 6.01
N LEU A 106 13.26 -12.27 5.25
CA LEU A 106 14.46 -12.52 4.47
C LEU A 106 15.53 -11.46 4.79
N PRO A 107 16.81 -11.86 4.82
CA PRO A 107 17.88 -10.88 4.70
C PRO A 107 17.89 -10.32 3.28
N CYS A 108 18.29 -9.07 3.14
CA CYS A 108 18.53 -8.46 1.84
C CYS A 108 19.78 -7.60 1.91
N ARG A 109 20.39 -7.34 0.75
CA ARG A 109 21.59 -6.53 0.63
C ARG A 109 21.30 -5.33 -0.26
N VAL A 110 21.67 -4.15 0.18
CA VAL A 110 21.62 -2.94 -0.64
C VAL A 110 22.54 -3.13 -1.85
N GLU A 111 22.01 -2.93 -3.05
CA GLU A 111 22.74 -3.09 -4.31
C GLU A 111 22.87 -1.76 -5.04
N ALA A 112 21.84 -0.93 -5.02
CA ALA A 112 21.90 0.41 -5.57
C ALA A 112 21.14 1.40 -4.66
N HIS A 113 21.64 2.64 -4.67
CA HIS A 113 21.08 3.75 -3.94
C HIS A 113 21.27 5.00 -4.81
N GLU A 114 20.20 5.48 -5.40
CA GLU A 114 20.23 6.56 -6.37
C GLU A 114 19.20 7.65 -6.02
N ARG A 115 19.60 8.89 -6.10
CA ARG A 115 18.70 10.02 -5.89
C ARG A 115 17.84 10.24 -7.15
N LEU A 116 16.52 10.08 -7.02
CA LEU A 116 15.55 10.35 -8.10
C LEU A 116 15.08 11.80 -8.10
N SER A 117 15.02 12.44 -6.92
CA SER A 117 14.67 13.85 -6.76
C SER A 117 15.34 14.44 -5.51
N HIS A 118 14.97 15.67 -5.16
CA HIS A 118 15.47 16.32 -3.95
C HIS A 118 15.09 15.59 -2.64
N ASP A 119 13.98 14.85 -2.65
CA ASP A 119 13.42 14.15 -1.48
C ASP A 119 13.07 12.67 -1.72
N VAL A 120 13.41 12.08 -2.87
CA VAL A 120 13.17 10.67 -3.18
C VAL A 120 14.45 9.95 -3.59
N VAL A 121 14.66 8.79 -3.00
CA VAL A 121 15.75 7.86 -3.34
C VAL A 121 15.15 6.57 -3.90
N ARG A 122 15.73 6.07 -4.99
CA ARG A 122 15.57 4.70 -5.46
C ARG A 122 16.54 3.81 -4.68
N LEU A 123 15.99 2.93 -3.86
CA LEU A 123 16.74 1.91 -3.13
C LEU A 123 16.47 0.55 -3.79
N VAL A 124 17.54 -0.09 -4.29
CA VAL A 124 17.45 -1.46 -4.81
C VAL A 124 18.09 -2.40 -3.81
N VAL A 125 17.33 -3.42 -3.41
CA VAL A 125 17.82 -4.47 -2.52
C VAL A 125 17.78 -5.82 -3.23
N LYS A 126 18.88 -6.58 -3.12
CA LYS A 126 19.00 -7.94 -3.63
C LYS A 126 18.59 -8.96 -2.58
N LEU A 127 17.72 -9.89 -2.97
CA LEU A 127 17.27 -11.00 -2.15
C LEU A 127 18.17 -12.24 -2.33
N PRO A 128 18.17 -13.18 -1.36
CA PRO A 128 18.85 -14.46 -1.50
C PRO A 128 18.24 -15.29 -2.63
N ALA A 129 19.10 -15.92 -3.45
CA ALA A 129 18.66 -16.74 -4.58
C ALA A 129 18.15 -18.15 -4.19
N LEU A 130 18.08 -18.49 -2.90
CA LEU A 130 17.75 -19.85 -2.43
C LEU A 130 16.30 -20.26 -2.72
N GLU A 131 15.38 -19.33 -2.70
CA GLU A 131 13.97 -19.56 -3.02
C GLU A 131 13.38 -18.31 -3.69
N PRO A 132 12.54 -18.44 -4.70
CA PRO A 132 11.87 -17.31 -5.32
C PRO A 132 11.06 -16.49 -4.30
N PHE A 133 11.18 -15.18 -4.36
CA PHE A 133 10.30 -14.26 -3.65
C PHE A 133 9.15 -13.89 -4.59
N VAL A 134 8.01 -14.54 -4.40
CA VAL A 134 6.83 -14.30 -5.24
C VAL A 134 5.96 -13.24 -4.59
N PHE A 135 5.58 -12.23 -5.35
CA PHE A 135 4.68 -11.16 -4.91
C PHE A 135 3.76 -10.70 -6.05
N LEU A 136 2.70 -10.01 -5.73
CA LEU A 136 1.78 -9.40 -6.69
C LEU A 136 2.11 -7.92 -6.88
N ALA A 137 2.03 -7.44 -8.12
CA ALA A 137 2.33 -6.05 -8.46
C ALA A 137 1.46 -5.08 -7.66
N GLY A 138 2.08 -4.22 -6.84
CA GLY A 138 1.42 -3.31 -5.91
C GLY A 138 1.60 -3.63 -4.43
N GLN A 139 2.06 -4.84 -4.08
CA GLN A 139 2.36 -5.20 -2.69
C GLN A 139 3.58 -4.45 -2.15
N TYR A 140 3.78 -4.52 -0.83
CA TYR A 140 4.88 -3.86 -0.13
C TYR A 140 5.69 -4.83 0.75
N VAL A 141 6.82 -4.36 1.26
CA VAL A 141 7.63 -5.03 2.27
C VAL A 141 7.84 -4.13 3.48
N ASP A 142 7.97 -4.74 4.66
CA ASP A 142 8.44 -4.06 5.87
C ASP A 142 9.95 -4.24 6.03
N PHE A 143 10.71 -3.16 6.19
CA PHE A 143 12.03 -3.25 6.80
C PHE A 143 11.91 -3.48 8.29
N LEU A 144 12.61 -4.51 8.78
CA LEU A 144 12.67 -4.86 10.20
C LEU A 144 13.88 -4.15 10.84
N LEU A 145 13.59 -3.13 11.65
CA LEU A 145 14.60 -2.30 12.29
C LEU A 145 14.87 -2.72 13.74
N ALA A 146 15.94 -2.18 14.32
CA ALA A 146 16.26 -2.39 15.73
C ALA A 146 15.10 -1.93 16.63
N GLY A 147 14.94 -2.62 17.77
CA GLY A 147 13.85 -2.33 18.72
C GLY A 147 12.48 -2.81 18.26
N GLY A 148 12.38 -3.68 17.24
CA GLY A 148 11.11 -4.22 16.75
C GLY A 148 10.34 -3.26 15.85
N ARG A 149 10.91 -2.10 15.54
CA ARG A 149 10.28 -1.11 14.65
C ARG A 149 10.24 -1.61 13.21
N ARG A 150 9.23 -1.15 12.46
CA ARG A 150 9.01 -1.51 11.06
C ARG A 150 8.82 -0.27 10.21
N ARG A 151 9.22 -0.34 8.95
CA ARG A 151 8.95 0.70 7.94
C ARG A 151 8.54 0.05 6.64
N SER A 152 7.34 0.36 6.22
CA SER A 152 6.71 -0.21 5.02
C SER A 152 7.07 0.58 3.78
N TYR A 153 7.43 -0.14 2.71
CA TYR A 153 7.69 0.44 1.40
C TYR A 153 7.10 -0.44 0.31
N SER A 154 6.30 0.18 -0.56
CA SER A 154 5.72 -0.49 -1.70
C SER A 154 6.81 -0.89 -2.69
N ILE A 155 6.70 -2.09 -3.27
CA ILE A 155 7.63 -2.59 -4.27
C ILE A 155 7.35 -1.87 -5.59
N ALA A 156 8.37 -1.19 -6.13
CA ALA A 156 8.28 -0.45 -7.38
C ALA A 156 8.71 -1.29 -8.60
N SER A 157 9.55 -2.33 -8.40
CA SER A 157 9.89 -3.30 -9.44
C SER A 157 8.73 -4.26 -9.71
N PRO A 158 8.61 -4.81 -10.93
CA PRO A 158 7.55 -5.77 -11.26
C PRO A 158 7.88 -7.18 -10.72
N PRO A 159 6.87 -8.06 -10.54
CA PRO A 159 7.04 -9.41 -9.98
C PRO A 159 8.06 -10.29 -10.74
N HIS A 160 8.19 -10.14 -12.05
CA HIS A 160 9.15 -10.90 -12.84
C HIS A 160 10.62 -10.48 -12.62
N GLN A 161 10.88 -9.45 -11.81
CA GLN A 161 12.22 -9.00 -11.40
C GLN A 161 12.46 -9.16 -9.90
N ALA A 162 11.86 -10.16 -9.28
CA ALA A 162 11.80 -10.35 -7.83
C ALA A 162 13.15 -10.59 -7.13
N GLU A 163 14.24 -10.85 -7.86
CA GLU A 163 15.59 -10.95 -7.27
C GLU A 163 16.09 -9.60 -6.74
N HIS A 164 15.62 -8.51 -7.35
CA HIS A 164 16.00 -7.14 -7.05
C HIS A 164 14.74 -6.32 -6.79
N LEU A 165 14.47 -6.04 -5.53
CA LEU A 165 13.33 -5.19 -5.19
C LEU A 165 13.75 -3.72 -5.27
N GLU A 166 13.08 -2.97 -6.12
CA GLU A 166 13.17 -1.51 -6.17
C GLU A 166 12.13 -0.91 -5.23
N LEU A 167 12.55 0.07 -4.44
CA LEU A 167 11.73 0.78 -3.48
C LEU A 167 11.97 2.29 -3.62
N HIS A 168 10.92 3.10 -3.57
CA HIS A 168 11.02 4.55 -3.58
C HIS A 168 10.89 5.09 -2.17
N VAL A 169 11.99 5.56 -1.62
CA VAL A 169 12.07 6.08 -0.24
C VAL A 169 12.03 7.59 -0.26
N ARG A 170 10.95 8.17 0.29
CA ARG A 170 10.84 9.62 0.46
C ARG A 170 11.43 10.05 1.79
N LYS A 171 12.17 11.16 1.79
CA LYS A 171 12.72 11.77 3.00
C LYS A 171 11.57 12.30 3.86
N VAL A 172 11.52 11.84 5.11
CA VAL A 172 10.59 12.35 6.13
C VAL A 172 11.42 13.12 7.14
N GLU A 173 11.01 14.35 7.44
CA GLU A 173 11.69 15.18 8.44
C GLU A 173 11.62 14.51 9.80
N GLY A 174 12.76 14.36 10.49
CA GLY A 174 12.88 13.63 11.75
C GLY A 174 12.77 12.09 11.64
N GLY A 175 12.57 11.56 10.44
CA GLY A 175 12.47 10.13 10.21
C GLY A 175 13.83 9.42 10.33
N VAL A 176 14.00 8.55 11.33
CA VAL A 176 15.28 7.85 11.60
C VAL A 176 15.71 7.00 10.41
N PHE A 177 14.83 6.15 9.88
CA PHE A 177 15.18 5.27 8.77
C PHE A 177 15.42 6.03 7.47
N THR A 178 14.58 7.03 7.16
CA THR A 178 14.76 7.83 5.94
C THR A 178 16.04 8.64 5.99
N THR A 179 16.41 9.20 7.16
CA THR A 179 17.72 9.86 7.34
C THR A 179 18.87 8.87 7.13
N GLN A 180 18.76 7.66 7.69
CA GLN A 180 19.77 6.63 7.45
C GLN A 180 19.89 6.28 5.96
N VAL A 181 18.77 6.13 5.25
CA VAL A 181 18.77 5.86 3.79
C VAL A 181 19.43 7.02 3.04
N PHE A 182 19.13 8.25 3.37
CA PHE A 182 19.63 9.42 2.63
C PHE A 182 21.10 9.77 2.90
N GLU A 183 21.61 9.47 4.09
CA GLU A 183 22.87 10.03 4.58
C GLU A 183 23.90 8.97 4.99
N GLN A 184 23.49 7.76 5.33
CA GLN A 184 24.35 6.79 6.02
C GLN A 184 24.33 5.39 5.42
N LEU A 185 23.36 5.08 4.54
CA LEU A 185 23.22 3.73 4.02
C LEU A 185 24.34 3.40 3.04
N ALA A 186 25.27 2.54 3.49
CA ALA A 186 26.36 2.09 2.65
C ALA A 186 25.89 1.11 1.57
N GLU A 187 26.55 1.12 0.42
CA GLU A 187 26.44 0.01 -0.54
C GLU A 187 26.80 -1.32 0.14
N ARG A 188 26.07 -2.38 -0.21
CA ARG A 188 26.17 -3.71 0.38
C ARG A 188 25.74 -3.82 1.85
N ALA A 189 25.14 -2.79 2.44
CA ALA A 189 24.55 -2.91 3.77
C ALA A 189 23.54 -4.06 3.82
N LEU A 190 23.55 -4.81 4.92
CA LEU A 190 22.61 -5.90 5.15
C LEU A 190 21.41 -5.37 5.93
N LEU A 191 20.23 -5.62 5.38
CA LEU A 191 18.94 -5.29 5.98
C LEU A 191 18.09 -6.55 6.09
N ARG A 192 16.95 -6.44 6.76
CA ARG A 192 15.96 -7.53 6.85
C ARG A 192 14.61 -6.99 6.42
N ILE A 193 13.90 -7.78 5.64
CA ILE A 193 12.53 -7.48 5.21
C ILE A 193 11.57 -8.58 5.66
N GLU A 194 10.30 -8.20 5.77
CA GLU A 194 9.16 -9.12 5.88
C GLU A 194 8.17 -8.78 4.76
N GLY A 195 7.74 -9.78 4.03
CA GLY A 195 6.79 -9.62 2.93
C GLY A 195 6.64 -10.88 2.07
N PRO A 196 5.84 -10.79 1.00
CA PRO A 196 5.06 -9.63 0.57
C PRO A 196 3.85 -9.36 1.47
N LEU A 197 3.44 -8.09 1.59
CA LEU A 197 2.37 -7.64 2.45
C LEU A 197 1.39 -6.74 1.67
N GLY A 198 0.21 -6.50 2.24
CA GLY A 198 -0.79 -5.59 1.72
C GLY A 198 -1.87 -6.26 0.88
N GLY A 199 -3.04 -5.60 0.85
CA GLY A 199 -4.21 -5.99 0.03
C GLY A 199 -4.30 -5.24 -1.29
N PHE A 200 -3.35 -4.35 -1.55
CA PHE A 200 -3.29 -3.52 -2.74
C PHE A 200 -2.42 -4.17 -3.82
N TRP A 201 -3.07 -4.74 -4.84
CA TRP A 201 -2.38 -5.29 -6.02
C TRP A 201 -3.27 -5.28 -7.24
N LEU A 202 -2.67 -5.36 -8.43
CA LEU A 202 -3.35 -5.43 -9.72
C LEU A 202 -4.24 -6.68 -9.81
N ARG A 203 -5.51 -6.50 -10.15
CA ARG A 203 -6.45 -7.58 -10.46
C ARG A 203 -6.35 -7.89 -11.96
N GLU A 204 -5.59 -8.92 -12.31
CA GLU A 204 -5.24 -9.24 -13.69
C GLU A 204 -6.43 -9.79 -14.49
N ASP A 205 -7.33 -10.50 -13.81
CA ASP A 205 -8.53 -11.10 -14.44
C ASP A 205 -9.61 -10.05 -14.77
N ASP A 206 -9.46 -8.80 -14.29
CA ASP A 206 -10.43 -7.75 -14.57
C ASP A 206 -10.08 -7.02 -15.87
N THR A 207 -11.06 -6.94 -16.77
CA THR A 207 -10.92 -6.31 -18.09
C THR A 207 -11.47 -4.89 -18.16
N ARG A 208 -12.13 -4.40 -17.10
CA ARG A 208 -12.65 -3.02 -17.05
C ARG A 208 -11.53 -2.02 -17.10
N PRO A 209 -11.74 -0.83 -17.70
CA PRO A 209 -10.76 0.23 -17.63
C PRO A 209 -10.34 0.50 -16.17
N ALA A 210 -9.07 0.77 -15.96
CA ALA A 210 -8.54 1.10 -14.64
C ALA A 210 -8.20 2.60 -14.57
N VAL A 211 -8.65 3.25 -13.51
CA VAL A 211 -8.18 4.58 -13.10
C VAL A 211 -7.15 4.38 -11.99
N MET A 212 -5.89 4.68 -12.30
CA MET A 212 -4.80 4.60 -11.34
C MET A 212 -4.45 6.00 -10.82
N VAL A 213 -4.36 6.17 -9.50
CA VAL A 213 -4.13 7.46 -8.85
C VAL A 213 -2.94 7.35 -7.92
N ALA A 214 -1.88 8.10 -8.18
CA ALA A 214 -0.73 8.20 -7.30
C ALA A 214 -0.62 9.58 -6.65
N GLY A 215 -0.28 9.62 -5.36
CA GLY A 215 0.16 10.83 -4.66
C GLY A 215 1.65 10.72 -4.27
N GLY A 216 2.52 11.56 -4.85
CA GLY A 216 3.96 11.51 -4.58
C GLY A 216 4.57 10.13 -4.83
N THR A 217 5.14 9.50 -3.80
CA THR A 217 5.71 8.14 -3.89
C THR A 217 4.67 7.02 -3.98
N GLY A 218 3.37 7.32 -3.98
CA GLY A 218 2.32 6.40 -4.41
C GLY A 218 2.52 5.88 -5.83
N PHE A 219 3.39 6.51 -6.58
CA PHE A 219 3.85 6.00 -7.87
C PHE A 219 4.56 4.63 -7.77
N ALA A 220 5.26 4.33 -6.69
CA ALA A 220 6.02 3.09 -6.57
C ALA A 220 5.18 1.82 -6.85
N PRO A 221 4.07 1.55 -6.15
CA PRO A 221 3.24 0.38 -6.45
C PRO A 221 2.57 0.47 -7.82
N ILE A 222 2.20 1.66 -8.30
CA ILE A 222 1.64 1.85 -9.65
C ILE A 222 2.70 1.54 -10.72
N LYS A 223 3.96 1.93 -10.52
CA LYS A 223 5.08 1.57 -11.39
C LYS A 223 5.19 0.06 -11.55
N SER A 224 5.16 -0.67 -10.43
CA SER A 224 5.17 -2.14 -10.44
C SER A 224 4.02 -2.71 -11.27
N MET A 225 2.79 -2.19 -11.09
CA MET A 225 1.62 -2.63 -11.85
C MET A 225 1.76 -2.35 -13.35
N LEU A 226 2.14 -1.14 -13.73
CA LEU A 226 2.30 -0.75 -15.14
C LEU A 226 3.38 -1.59 -15.83
N GLN A 227 4.54 -1.77 -15.19
CA GLN A 227 5.61 -2.61 -15.74
C GLN A 227 5.20 -4.08 -15.85
N HIS A 228 4.41 -4.57 -14.90
CA HIS A 228 3.87 -5.93 -14.98
C HIS A 228 2.87 -6.05 -16.14
N MET A 229 1.96 -5.11 -16.31
CA MET A 229 1.01 -5.07 -17.44
C MET A 229 1.73 -5.06 -18.79
N MET A 230 2.82 -4.29 -18.93
CA MET A 230 3.65 -4.29 -20.13
C MET A 230 4.29 -5.68 -20.38
N HIS A 231 4.80 -6.31 -19.32
CA HIS A 231 5.47 -7.61 -19.41
C HIS A 231 4.52 -8.73 -19.86
N VAL A 232 3.29 -8.74 -19.33
CA VAL A 232 2.29 -9.76 -19.69
C VAL A 232 1.51 -9.43 -20.96
N GLY A 233 1.80 -8.29 -21.60
CA GLY A 233 1.13 -7.87 -22.82
C GLY A 233 -0.34 -7.48 -22.61
N SER A 234 -0.67 -6.91 -21.47
CA SER A 234 -2.02 -6.46 -21.16
C SER A 234 -2.44 -5.33 -22.11
N SER A 235 -3.69 -5.39 -22.57
CA SER A 235 -4.33 -4.31 -23.37
C SER A 235 -5.44 -3.61 -22.60
N ARG A 236 -5.58 -3.87 -21.29
CA ARG A 236 -6.57 -3.22 -20.41
C ARG A 236 -6.35 -1.72 -20.41
N PRO A 237 -7.37 -0.88 -20.74
CA PRO A 237 -7.22 0.57 -20.71
C PRO A 237 -6.89 1.07 -19.30
N VAL A 238 -5.86 1.92 -19.19
CA VAL A 238 -5.43 2.54 -17.95
C VAL A 238 -5.35 4.05 -18.13
N HIS A 239 -6.02 4.78 -17.23
CA HIS A 239 -5.83 6.22 -17.07
C HIS A 239 -5.07 6.46 -15.77
N PHE A 240 -3.80 6.82 -15.90
CA PHE A 240 -2.93 7.06 -14.76
C PHE A 240 -2.80 8.54 -14.45
N TYR A 241 -3.23 8.94 -13.24
CA TYR A 241 -3.12 10.28 -12.69
C TYR A 241 -2.05 10.30 -11.60
N TRP A 242 -1.08 11.19 -11.74
CA TRP A 242 -0.03 11.34 -10.73
C TRP A 242 -0.02 12.75 -10.14
N GLY A 243 -0.55 12.89 -8.91
CA GLY A 243 -0.58 14.13 -8.16
C GLY A 243 0.74 14.36 -7.43
N VAL A 244 1.34 15.53 -7.67
CA VAL A 244 2.52 16.02 -6.95
C VAL A 244 2.35 17.51 -6.68
N ARG A 245 3.20 18.08 -5.81
CA ARG A 245 3.11 19.51 -5.50
C ARG A 245 3.63 20.36 -6.64
N ARG A 246 4.86 20.08 -7.12
CA ARG A 246 5.56 20.87 -8.15
C ARG A 246 6.20 19.94 -9.18
N PRO A 247 6.57 20.43 -10.38
CA PRO A 247 7.21 19.61 -11.42
C PRO A 247 8.45 18.84 -10.94
N ARG A 248 9.26 19.43 -10.05
CA ARG A 248 10.45 18.78 -9.47
C ARG A 248 10.14 17.53 -8.62
N ASP A 249 8.88 17.36 -8.20
CA ASP A 249 8.42 16.22 -7.41
C ASP A 249 7.99 15.05 -8.31
N LEU A 250 7.87 15.28 -9.63
CA LEU A 250 7.51 14.30 -10.65
C LEU A 250 8.76 13.54 -11.14
N TYR A 251 9.40 12.83 -10.24
CA TYR A 251 10.78 12.35 -10.37
C TYR A 251 11.03 11.31 -11.48
N GLU A 252 10.02 10.60 -11.98
CA GLU A 252 10.08 9.70 -13.15
C GLU A 252 8.98 10.03 -14.18
N GLY A 253 8.51 11.27 -14.22
CA GLY A 253 7.44 11.70 -15.12
C GLY A 253 7.75 11.46 -16.60
N GLU A 254 8.99 11.71 -17.03
CA GLU A 254 9.43 11.43 -18.40
C GLU A 254 9.42 9.94 -18.74
N LEU A 255 9.72 9.07 -17.76
CA LEU A 255 9.65 7.62 -17.94
C LEU A 255 8.21 7.21 -18.24
N VAL A 256 7.25 7.70 -17.44
CA VAL A 256 5.83 7.38 -17.63
C VAL A 256 5.29 7.98 -18.93
N ALA A 257 5.70 9.19 -19.29
CA ALA A 257 5.32 9.80 -20.56
C ALA A 257 5.80 8.99 -21.78
N ARG A 258 7.04 8.43 -21.71
CA ARG A 258 7.53 7.50 -22.74
C ARG A 258 6.69 6.22 -22.81
N TRP A 259 6.29 5.64 -21.67
CA TRP A 259 5.41 4.46 -21.65
C TRP A 259 4.06 4.76 -22.28
N ALA A 260 3.46 5.89 -21.94
CA ALA A 260 2.18 6.31 -22.54
C ALA A 260 2.28 6.54 -24.06
N ALA A 261 3.43 7.05 -24.53
CA ALA A 261 3.67 7.20 -25.98
C ALA A 261 3.90 5.85 -26.71
N GLN A 262 4.28 4.80 -26.01
CA GLN A 262 4.57 3.47 -26.56
C GLN A 262 3.40 2.49 -26.46
N HIS A 263 2.40 2.78 -25.63
CA HIS A 263 1.31 1.88 -25.32
C HIS A 263 -0.05 2.60 -25.39
N ASP A 264 -0.82 2.36 -26.41
CA ASP A 264 -2.13 2.99 -26.67
C ASP A 264 -3.16 2.75 -25.56
N TRP A 265 -2.97 1.71 -24.74
CA TRP A 265 -3.83 1.41 -23.60
C TRP A 265 -3.53 2.27 -22.36
N LEU A 266 -2.43 3.03 -22.33
CA LEU A 266 -2.02 3.85 -21.21
C LEU A 266 -2.14 5.34 -21.50
N THR A 267 -2.99 6.04 -20.76
CA THR A 267 -3.06 7.51 -20.73
C THR A 267 -2.41 8.02 -19.43
N PHE A 268 -1.56 9.04 -19.53
CA PHE A 268 -0.87 9.63 -18.38
C PHE A 268 -1.23 11.10 -18.19
N THR A 269 -1.68 11.46 -16.99
CA THR A 269 -2.06 12.82 -16.61
C THR A 269 -1.35 13.23 -15.32
N PRO A 270 -0.21 13.94 -15.38
CA PRO A 270 0.40 14.55 -14.22
C PRO A 270 -0.42 15.76 -13.76
N VAL A 271 -0.59 15.90 -12.42
CA VAL A 271 -1.39 16.96 -11.80
C VAL A 271 -0.57 17.67 -10.73
N MET A 272 -0.48 19.01 -10.82
CA MET A 272 0.31 19.83 -9.88
C MET A 272 -0.61 20.59 -8.94
N SER A 273 -0.49 20.33 -7.62
CA SER A 273 -1.31 21.04 -6.62
C SER A 273 -0.77 22.42 -6.23
N GLU A 274 0.54 22.65 -6.35
CA GLU A 274 1.23 23.85 -5.88
C GLU A 274 2.22 24.40 -6.92
N ALA A 275 1.90 24.24 -8.23
CA ALA A 275 2.76 24.79 -9.29
C ALA A 275 2.82 26.31 -9.20
N LEU A 276 4.03 26.85 -9.15
CA LEU A 276 4.31 28.28 -9.11
C LEU A 276 4.45 28.85 -10.52
N PRO A 277 4.34 30.19 -10.69
CA PRO A 277 4.53 30.79 -12.02
C PRO A 277 5.90 30.50 -12.66
N GLU A 278 6.96 30.44 -11.83
CA GLU A 278 8.31 30.10 -12.29
C GLU A 278 8.49 28.65 -12.75
N ASP A 279 7.58 27.74 -12.40
CA ASP A 279 7.61 26.35 -12.87
C ASP A 279 7.20 26.23 -14.34
N ALA A 280 6.61 27.28 -14.93
CA ALA A 280 6.10 27.31 -16.32
C ALA A 280 5.22 26.07 -16.67
N TRP A 281 4.47 25.58 -15.67
CA TRP A 281 3.65 24.38 -15.82
C TRP A 281 2.36 24.68 -16.61
N GLU A 282 2.20 24.06 -17.77
CA GLU A 282 1.03 24.22 -18.65
C GLU A 282 0.01 23.07 -18.53
N GLY A 283 0.35 21.99 -17.78
CA GLY A 283 -0.54 20.84 -17.58
C GLY A 283 -1.62 21.07 -16.50
N ARG A 284 -2.24 19.97 -16.08
CA ARG A 284 -3.31 20.00 -15.05
C ARG A 284 -2.82 20.59 -13.72
N ARG A 285 -3.67 21.45 -13.13
CA ARG A 285 -3.48 22.06 -11.80
C ARG A 285 -4.61 21.64 -10.86
N GLY A 286 -4.36 21.66 -9.54
CA GLY A 286 -5.33 21.32 -8.51
C GLY A 286 -5.07 19.95 -7.90
N TRP A 287 -6.08 19.40 -7.25
CA TRP A 287 -5.97 18.10 -6.60
C TRP A 287 -6.19 16.96 -7.59
N VAL A 288 -5.43 15.87 -7.42
CA VAL A 288 -5.46 14.72 -8.34
C VAL A 288 -6.85 14.06 -8.42
N HIS A 289 -7.59 13.98 -7.31
CA HIS A 289 -8.94 13.43 -7.28
C HIS A 289 -9.95 14.30 -8.05
N GLU A 290 -9.80 15.64 -8.04
CA GLU A 290 -10.60 16.55 -8.84
C GLU A 290 -10.35 16.38 -10.32
N ALA A 291 -9.07 16.18 -10.70
CA ALA A 291 -8.72 15.91 -12.10
C ALA A 291 -9.36 14.61 -12.61
N VAL A 292 -9.37 13.55 -11.78
CA VAL A 292 -10.08 12.31 -12.10
C VAL A 292 -11.56 12.55 -12.30
N LEU A 293 -12.24 13.22 -11.37
CA LEU A 293 -13.69 13.46 -11.45
C LEU A 293 -14.10 14.40 -12.58
N ALA A 294 -13.19 15.28 -13.01
CA ALA A 294 -13.41 16.12 -14.19
C ALA A 294 -13.43 15.31 -15.50
N ASP A 295 -12.56 14.28 -15.60
CA ASP A 295 -12.47 13.42 -16.78
C ASP A 295 -13.44 12.23 -16.70
N PHE A 296 -13.77 11.77 -15.48
CA PHE A 296 -14.72 10.70 -15.19
C PHE A 296 -15.85 11.19 -14.28
N PRO A 297 -16.87 11.84 -14.81
CA PRO A 297 -18.03 12.28 -14.01
C PRO A 297 -18.78 11.12 -13.35
N SER A 298 -18.67 9.90 -13.92
CA SER A 298 -19.14 8.64 -13.35
C SER A 298 -18.01 7.62 -13.33
N LEU A 299 -17.86 6.93 -12.19
CA LEU A 299 -16.87 5.87 -11.97
C LEU A 299 -17.51 4.46 -11.97
N ALA A 300 -18.74 4.32 -12.44
CA ALA A 300 -19.50 3.07 -12.40
C ALA A 300 -18.84 1.91 -13.17
N ASP A 301 -18.15 2.23 -14.25
CA ASP A 301 -17.61 1.25 -15.19
C ASP A 301 -16.09 1.04 -15.09
N VAL A 302 -15.46 1.58 -14.05
CA VAL A 302 -14.01 1.50 -13.86
C VAL A 302 -13.64 0.82 -12.54
N ASP A 303 -12.41 0.30 -12.49
CA ASP A 303 -11.75 -0.02 -11.23
C ASP A 303 -10.78 1.11 -10.86
N VAL A 304 -10.71 1.44 -9.58
CA VAL A 304 -9.82 2.49 -9.08
C VAL A 304 -8.71 1.88 -8.23
N TYR A 305 -7.46 2.24 -8.57
CA TYR A 305 -6.26 1.91 -7.81
C TYR A 305 -5.64 3.20 -7.29
N ALA A 306 -5.67 3.44 -5.98
CA ALA A 306 -5.17 4.68 -5.39
C ALA A 306 -4.05 4.42 -4.38
N ALA A 307 -2.90 5.06 -4.54
CA ALA A 307 -1.79 4.94 -3.59
C ALA A 307 -1.20 6.32 -3.26
N GLY A 308 -0.97 6.58 -1.97
CA GLY A 308 -0.39 7.85 -1.55
C GLY A 308 -0.74 8.29 -0.13
N PRO A 309 -0.63 9.59 0.18
CA PRO A 309 -0.79 10.10 1.54
C PRO A 309 -2.24 9.95 2.05
N PRO A 310 -2.42 9.74 3.38
CA PRO A 310 -3.73 9.51 3.99
C PRO A 310 -4.80 10.55 3.65
N PRO A 311 -4.52 11.87 3.60
CA PRO A 311 -5.53 12.85 3.22
C PRO A 311 -6.09 12.65 1.81
N MET A 312 -5.23 12.28 0.84
CA MET A 312 -5.68 11.98 -0.52
C MET A 312 -6.56 10.73 -0.56
N ILE A 313 -6.12 9.67 0.12
CA ILE A 313 -6.88 8.41 0.17
C ILE A 313 -8.24 8.62 0.85
N GLY A 314 -8.29 9.37 1.96
CA GLY A 314 -9.55 9.67 2.66
C GLY A 314 -10.57 10.39 1.77
N VAL A 315 -10.12 11.40 1.03
CA VAL A 315 -11.00 12.12 0.08
C VAL A 315 -11.48 11.21 -1.05
N ILE A 316 -10.62 10.33 -1.58
CA ILE A 316 -10.99 9.35 -2.62
C ILE A 316 -12.04 8.37 -2.08
N GLN A 317 -11.86 7.86 -0.86
CA GLN A 317 -12.81 6.94 -0.22
C GLN A 317 -14.20 7.58 0.00
N GLU A 318 -14.25 8.89 0.25
CA GLU A 318 -15.50 9.63 0.45
C GLU A 318 -16.17 10.00 -0.88
N LEU A 319 -15.42 10.61 -1.82
CA LEU A 319 -16.01 11.21 -3.01
C LEU A 319 -16.27 10.20 -4.14
N PHE A 320 -15.41 9.22 -4.36
CA PHE A 320 -15.54 8.35 -5.53
C PHE A 320 -16.78 7.44 -5.47
N PRO A 321 -17.20 6.89 -4.32
CA PRO A 321 -18.49 6.22 -4.21
C PRO A 321 -19.68 7.13 -4.52
N ALA A 322 -19.62 8.42 -4.13
CA ALA A 322 -20.66 9.41 -4.45
C ALA A 322 -20.75 9.69 -5.98
N HIS A 323 -19.69 9.39 -6.74
CA HIS A 323 -19.65 9.48 -8.21
C HIS A 323 -19.85 8.11 -8.89
N GLY A 324 -20.50 7.17 -8.19
CA GLY A 324 -20.95 5.90 -8.76
C GLY A 324 -19.92 4.78 -8.72
N LEU A 325 -18.76 4.95 -8.07
CA LEU A 325 -17.81 3.84 -7.92
C LEU A 325 -18.46 2.69 -7.15
N VAL A 326 -18.48 1.53 -7.77
CA VAL A 326 -19.11 0.33 -7.20
C VAL A 326 -18.31 -0.17 -5.98
N GLN A 327 -19.02 -0.55 -4.92
CA GLN A 327 -18.41 -1.11 -3.72
C GLN A 327 -17.49 -2.30 -4.07
N GLY A 328 -16.29 -2.31 -3.47
CA GLY A 328 -15.29 -3.36 -3.71
C GLY A 328 -14.41 -3.13 -4.95
N ARG A 329 -14.60 -2.02 -5.68
CA ARG A 329 -13.77 -1.63 -6.84
C ARG A 329 -12.79 -0.50 -6.56
N LEU A 330 -12.71 -0.04 -5.33
CA LEU A 330 -11.64 0.83 -4.85
C LEU A 330 -10.57 -0.02 -4.17
N TYR A 331 -9.43 -0.13 -4.80
CA TYR A 331 -8.22 -0.69 -4.23
C TYR A 331 -7.32 0.47 -3.81
N PHE A 332 -6.80 0.45 -2.58
CA PHE A 332 -5.98 1.57 -2.12
C PHE A 332 -4.86 1.15 -1.18
N ASP A 333 -3.80 1.96 -1.18
CA ASP A 333 -2.68 1.89 -0.25
C ASP A 333 -2.42 3.27 0.36
N SER A 334 -2.66 3.39 1.66
CA SER A 334 -2.52 4.64 2.41
C SER A 334 -1.18 4.66 3.14
N PHE A 335 -0.33 5.64 2.80
CA PHE A 335 1.03 5.74 3.34
C PHE A 335 1.03 6.49 4.65
N GLU A 336 1.14 5.79 5.76
CA GLU A 336 1.32 6.45 7.05
C GLU A 336 2.79 6.83 7.28
N PHE A 337 2.95 8.05 7.78
CA PHE A 337 4.23 8.50 8.29
C PHE A 337 4.26 8.18 9.78
N SER A 338 5.23 7.35 10.20
CA SER A 338 5.45 7.12 11.64
C SER A 338 5.86 8.43 12.30
N THR A 339 5.24 8.72 13.42
CA THR A 339 5.63 9.87 14.26
C THR A 339 7.01 9.63 14.90
N PRO A 340 7.75 10.67 15.28
CA PRO A 340 9.07 10.54 15.91
C PRO A 340 9.09 9.72 17.23
N ALA A 341 7.95 9.39 17.79
CA ALA A 341 7.80 8.61 19.01
C ALA A 341 7.69 7.08 18.77
N ASP A 342 7.63 6.62 17.52
CA ASP A 342 7.43 5.20 17.15
C ASP A 342 8.73 4.50 16.71
#